data_4a1e5b2828f976021177bb196b04695d
#
_entry.id   4a1e5b2828f976021177bb196b04695d
#
_cell.length_a   1.000
_cell.length_b   1.000
_cell.length_c   1.000
_cell.angle_alpha   90.00
_cell.angle_beta   90.00
_cell.angle_gamma   90.00
#
_symmetry.space_group_name_H-M   'P 1'
#
loop_
_entity.id
_entity.type
_entity.pdbx_description
1 polymer ?
#
loop_
_entity_poly.entity_id
_entity_poly.type
_entity_poly.pdbx_seq_one_letter_code
_entity_poly.pdbx_strand_id
1 'polypeptide(L)'
;MADAVESVLEQWQRECPDLDFTPIGVVGRVMRLSRLWDKEIKEFLAGHGLEPGEFDILSTLRRSGEPYELTAKTFLRASLVTTGAITLRVDRMAAKDLVTRVPDATDRRSVKIRLTPHGLTVIDRVLPLHLANEARLLQGLAPEDRQRLATTLAAVLESHGDTPAR
;
A
#
# COMPACT_ATOMS: atom_id res chain seq x y z
N MET A 1 -27.35 -9.99 -1.74
CA MET A 1 -26.72 -10.12 -3.07
C MET A 1 -25.53 -11.04 -2.91
N ALA A 2 -25.50 -12.13 -3.69
CA ALA A 2 -24.38 -13.06 -3.68
C ALA A 2 -23.22 -12.50 -4.51
N ASP A 3 -22.00 -12.50 -3.99
CA ASP A 3 -20.80 -12.19 -4.75
C ASP A 3 -20.26 -13.44 -5.46
N ALA A 4 -19.22 -13.29 -6.29
CA ALA A 4 -18.67 -14.42 -7.04
C ALA A 4 -18.00 -15.49 -6.15
N VAL A 5 -17.62 -15.16 -4.91
CA VAL A 5 -17.08 -16.14 -3.95
C VAL A 5 -18.21 -16.99 -3.39
N GLU A 6 -19.36 -16.40 -3.12
CA GLU A 6 -20.56 -17.15 -2.67
C GLU A 6 -20.92 -18.24 -3.66
N SER A 7 -20.96 -17.93 -4.95
CA SER A 7 -21.23 -18.90 -5.99
C SER A 7 -20.24 -20.08 -6.01
N VAL A 8 -18.95 -19.80 -5.73
CA VAL A 8 -17.90 -20.83 -5.60
C VAL A 8 -18.13 -21.69 -4.37
N LEU A 9 -18.51 -21.08 -3.24
CA LEU A 9 -18.81 -21.79 -1.99
C LEU A 9 -20.01 -22.74 -2.17
N GLU A 10 -21.08 -22.27 -2.82
CA GLU A 10 -22.25 -23.09 -3.14
C GLU A 10 -21.91 -24.30 -4.02
N GLN A 11 -21.01 -24.13 -5.00
CA GLN A 11 -20.54 -25.24 -5.84
C GLN A 11 -19.77 -26.27 -5.01
N TRP A 12 -18.81 -25.83 -4.19
CA TRP A 12 -18.05 -26.72 -3.33
C TRP A 12 -18.92 -27.45 -2.31
N GLN A 13 -19.89 -26.76 -1.72
CA GLN A 13 -20.80 -27.37 -0.74
C GLN A 13 -21.64 -28.49 -1.37
N ARG A 14 -21.98 -28.38 -2.65
CA ARG A 14 -22.70 -29.46 -3.38
C ARG A 14 -21.82 -30.66 -3.69
N GLU A 15 -20.58 -30.40 -4.11
CA GLU A 15 -19.65 -31.44 -4.56
C GLU A 15 -18.95 -32.19 -3.42
N CYS A 16 -18.70 -31.47 -2.32
CA CYS A 16 -17.96 -31.96 -1.15
C CYS A 16 -18.61 -31.50 0.16
N PRO A 17 -19.84 -32.00 0.47
CA PRO A 17 -20.63 -31.48 1.60
C PRO A 17 -19.99 -31.72 2.98
N ASP A 18 -19.06 -32.65 3.09
CA ASP A 18 -18.39 -32.99 4.36
C ASP A 18 -17.20 -32.07 4.70
N LEU A 19 -16.87 -31.10 3.83
CA LEU A 19 -15.75 -30.17 4.05
C LEU A 19 -16.22 -28.80 4.48
N ASP A 20 -15.45 -28.16 5.35
CA ASP A 20 -15.65 -26.75 5.74
C ASP A 20 -14.98 -25.79 4.75
N PHE A 21 -15.78 -25.02 4.03
CA PHE A 21 -15.31 -24.02 3.06
C PHE A 21 -15.31 -22.59 3.61
N THR A 22 -15.59 -22.39 4.91
CA THR A 22 -15.56 -21.06 5.56
C THR A 22 -14.24 -20.29 5.31
N PRO A 23 -13.06 -20.92 5.35
CA PRO A 23 -11.80 -20.22 5.06
C PRO A 23 -11.73 -19.66 3.63
N ILE A 24 -12.28 -20.35 2.63
CA ILE A 24 -12.34 -19.87 1.24
C ILE A 24 -13.20 -18.61 1.18
N GLY A 25 -14.26 -18.55 1.95
CA GLY A 25 -15.14 -17.39 2.04
C GLY A 25 -14.42 -16.11 2.45
N VAL A 26 -13.44 -16.22 3.33
CA VAL A 26 -12.61 -15.08 3.78
C VAL A 26 -11.45 -14.84 2.79
N VAL A 27 -10.60 -15.81 2.60
CA VAL A 27 -9.38 -15.68 1.79
C VAL A 27 -9.71 -15.31 0.34
N GLY A 28 -10.72 -15.95 -0.25
CA GLY A 28 -11.17 -15.66 -1.61
C GLY A 28 -11.64 -14.21 -1.79
N ARG A 29 -12.39 -13.66 -0.81
CA ARG A 29 -12.82 -12.26 -0.85
C ARG A 29 -11.63 -11.29 -0.73
N VAL A 30 -10.71 -11.55 0.21
CA VAL A 30 -9.48 -10.74 0.35
C VAL A 30 -8.67 -10.72 -0.93
N MET A 31 -8.42 -11.89 -1.54
CA MET A 31 -7.66 -11.98 -2.80
C MET A 31 -8.35 -11.29 -3.98
N ARG A 32 -9.68 -11.33 -4.06
CA ARG A 32 -10.43 -10.62 -5.11
C ARG A 32 -10.40 -9.12 -4.90
N LEU A 33 -10.63 -8.66 -3.65
CA LEU A 33 -10.58 -7.24 -3.30
C LEU A 33 -9.19 -6.67 -3.55
N SER A 34 -8.12 -7.35 -3.14
CA SER A 34 -6.75 -6.92 -3.40
C SER A 34 -6.52 -6.64 -4.89
N ARG A 35 -6.90 -7.57 -5.78
CA ARG A 35 -6.74 -7.40 -7.23
C ARG A 35 -7.56 -6.24 -7.80
N LEU A 36 -8.79 -6.05 -7.31
CA LEU A 36 -9.65 -4.95 -7.75
C LEU A 36 -9.09 -3.60 -7.29
N TRP A 37 -8.69 -3.50 -6.04
CA TRP A 37 -8.12 -2.27 -5.47
C TRP A 37 -6.75 -1.94 -6.06
N ASP A 38 -5.88 -2.92 -6.29
CA ASP A 38 -4.60 -2.73 -6.96
C ASP A 38 -4.79 -2.11 -8.36
N LYS A 39 -5.78 -2.58 -9.11
CA LYS A 39 -6.11 -2.01 -10.43
C LYS A 39 -6.58 -0.56 -10.31
N GLU A 40 -7.58 -0.28 -9.46
CA GLU A 40 -8.15 1.04 -9.26
C GLU A 40 -7.12 2.06 -8.75
N ILE A 41 -6.29 1.66 -7.78
CA ILE A 41 -5.20 2.50 -7.24
C ILE A 41 -4.17 2.81 -8.32
N LYS A 42 -3.77 1.79 -9.09
CA LYS A 42 -2.81 1.96 -10.18
C LYS A 42 -3.33 2.91 -11.26
N GLU A 43 -4.58 2.76 -11.68
CA GLU A 43 -5.22 3.64 -12.67
C GLU A 43 -5.33 5.09 -12.15
N PHE A 44 -5.74 5.24 -10.89
CA PHE A 44 -5.78 6.55 -10.23
C PHE A 44 -4.41 7.23 -10.22
N LEU A 45 -3.37 6.54 -9.75
CA LEU A 45 -2.02 7.10 -9.65
C LEU A 45 -1.43 7.41 -11.03
N ALA A 46 -1.69 6.56 -12.03
CA ALA A 46 -1.27 6.81 -13.41
C ALA A 46 -1.88 8.11 -13.96
N GLY A 47 -3.14 8.43 -13.63
CA GLY A 47 -3.78 9.71 -13.95
C GLY A 47 -3.08 10.94 -13.34
N HIS A 48 -2.25 10.72 -12.31
CA HIS A 48 -1.42 11.76 -11.66
C HIS A 48 0.07 11.68 -12.03
N GLY A 49 0.45 10.84 -13.00
CA GLY A 49 1.83 10.66 -13.47
C GLY A 49 2.71 9.85 -12.52
N LEU A 50 2.10 9.07 -11.61
CA LEU A 50 2.80 8.25 -10.61
C LEU A 50 2.51 6.75 -10.82
N GLU A 51 3.51 5.94 -10.52
CA GLU A 51 3.33 4.51 -10.27
C GLU A 51 3.05 4.25 -8.77
N PRO A 52 2.37 3.14 -8.39
CA PRO A 52 2.12 2.82 -6.98
C PRO A 52 3.38 2.84 -6.11
N GLY A 53 4.49 2.27 -6.61
CA GLY A 53 5.74 2.28 -5.85
C GLY A 53 6.45 3.64 -5.80
N GLU A 54 6.18 4.57 -6.71
CA GLU A 54 6.65 5.95 -6.61
C GLU A 54 5.85 6.70 -5.53
N PHE A 55 4.52 6.52 -5.53
CA PHE A 55 3.65 7.08 -4.49
C PHE A 55 4.03 6.56 -3.10
N ASP A 56 4.30 5.26 -2.95
CA ASP A 56 4.74 4.69 -1.66
C ASP A 56 6.06 5.31 -1.18
N ILE A 57 7.03 5.55 -2.06
CA ILE A 57 8.27 6.24 -1.71
C ILE A 57 7.99 7.68 -1.27
N LEU A 58 7.22 8.44 -2.04
CA LEU A 58 6.90 9.83 -1.72
C LEU A 58 6.15 9.93 -0.39
N SER A 59 5.13 9.11 -0.17
CA SER A 59 4.31 9.11 1.05
C SER A 59 5.14 8.67 2.27
N THR A 60 6.03 7.69 2.12
CA THR A 60 6.91 7.23 3.19
C THR A 60 7.91 8.32 3.60
N LEU A 61 8.52 9.00 2.66
CA LEU A 61 9.39 10.14 2.95
C LEU A 61 8.61 11.29 3.57
N ARG A 62 7.41 11.59 3.07
CA ARG A 62 6.58 12.67 3.60
C ARG A 62 6.17 12.45 5.05
N ARG A 63 5.76 11.22 5.41
CA ARG A 63 5.36 10.89 6.78
C ARG A 63 6.52 10.71 7.75
N SER A 64 7.78 10.66 7.27
CA SER A 64 8.95 10.63 8.14
C SER A 64 9.24 11.96 8.82
N GLY A 65 8.59 13.04 8.41
CA GLY A 65 8.84 14.40 8.91
C GLY A 65 10.08 15.05 8.30
N GLU A 66 10.26 16.36 8.57
CA GLU A 66 11.42 17.07 8.08
C GLU A 66 12.74 16.46 8.60
N PRO A 67 13.77 16.37 7.76
CA PRO A 67 13.92 16.92 6.42
C PRO A 67 13.43 16.00 5.29
N TYR A 68 12.47 15.10 5.53
CA TYR A 68 11.85 14.19 4.57
C TYR A 68 12.85 13.26 3.89
N GLU A 69 13.73 12.65 4.68
CA GLU A 69 14.80 11.78 4.21
C GLU A 69 14.91 10.49 5.00
N LEU A 70 15.18 9.39 4.32
CA LEU A 70 15.40 8.08 4.92
C LEU A 70 16.55 7.36 4.22
N THR A 71 17.30 6.55 4.98
CA THR A 71 18.20 5.57 4.37
C THR A 71 17.39 4.48 3.67
N ALA A 72 17.97 3.79 2.68
CA ALA A 72 17.31 2.66 2.02
C ALA A 72 16.87 1.57 3.03
N LYS A 73 17.68 1.31 4.06
CA LYS A 73 17.36 0.36 5.14
C LYS A 73 16.14 0.80 5.96
N THR A 74 16.10 2.06 6.38
CA THR A 74 14.98 2.61 7.16
C THR A 74 13.72 2.67 6.30
N PHE A 75 13.87 3.02 5.01
CA PHE A 75 12.77 3.04 4.06
C PHE A 75 12.10 1.66 3.95
N LEU A 76 12.87 0.58 3.76
CA LEU A 76 12.34 -0.80 3.66
C LEU A 76 11.54 -1.24 4.89
N ARG A 77 11.89 -0.71 6.08
CA ARG A 77 11.13 -0.98 7.31
C ARG A 77 9.87 -0.16 7.45
N ALA A 78 9.85 1.04 6.84
CA ALA A 78 8.74 1.98 6.95
C ALA A 78 7.72 1.85 5.80
N SER A 79 8.07 1.18 4.72
CA SER A 79 7.23 1.01 3.52
C SER A 79 6.11 0.00 3.77
N LEU A 80 4.92 0.29 3.25
CA LEU A 80 3.77 -0.63 3.30
C LEU A 80 3.80 -1.70 2.21
N VAL A 81 4.66 -1.55 1.18
CA VAL A 81 4.78 -2.49 0.06
C VAL A 81 6.21 -2.99 -0.09
N THR A 82 6.34 -4.26 -0.50
CA THR A 82 7.64 -4.86 -0.79
C THR A 82 8.25 -4.21 -2.02
N THR A 83 9.38 -3.55 -1.84
CA THR A 83 10.06 -2.81 -2.90
C THR A 83 11.14 -3.66 -3.57
N GLY A 84 10.75 -4.54 -4.48
CA GLY A 84 11.71 -5.04 -5.46
C GLY A 84 12.33 -3.87 -6.25
N ALA A 85 13.68 -3.84 -6.34
CA ALA A 85 14.43 -2.84 -7.13
C ALA A 85 14.22 -1.36 -6.71
N ILE A 86 14.25 -1.05 -5.39
CA ILE A 86 14.16 0.33 -4.88
C ILE A 86 15.17 1.26 -5.56
N THR A 87 16.39 0.77 -5.82
CA THR A 87 17.45 1.56 -6.44
C THR A 87 17.05 2.07 -7.82
N LEU A 88 16.55 1.19 -8.70
CA LEU A 88 16.12 1.56 -10.05
C LEU A 88 14.91 2.52 -10.02
N ARG A 89 14.00 2.31 -9.07
CA ARG A 89 12.85 3.20 -8.91
C ARG A 89 13.28 4.59 -8.45
N VAL A 90 14.19 4.67 -7.48
CA VAL A 90 14.76 5.94 -7.02
C VAL A 90 15.50 6.66 -8.15
N ASP A 91 16.21 5.94 -9.03
CA ASP A 91 16.86 6.54 -10.21
C ASP A 91 15.84 7.20 -11.15
N ARG A 92 14.73 6.50 -11.44
CA ARG A 92 13.65 7.04 -12.28
C ARG A 92 12.97 8.25 -11.61
N MET A 93 12.77 8.20 -10.30
CA MET A 93 12.19 9.31 -9.54
C MET A 93 13.12 10.51 -9.46
N ALA A 94 14.42 10.31 -9.37
CA ALA A 94 15.41 11.38 -9.44
C ALA A 94 15.43 12.04 -10.83
N ALA A 95 15.29 11.27 -11.91
CA ALA A 95 15.14 11.81 -13.26
C ALA A 95 13.84 12.63 -13.46
N LYS A 96 12.80 12.38 -12.64
CA LYS A 96 11.56 13.17 -12.58
C LYS A 96 11.63 14.32 -11.58
N ASP A 97 12.78 14.59 -10.98
CA ASP A 97 12.97 15.59 -9.91
C ASP A 97 12.04 15.39 -8.69
N LEU A 98 11.64 14.16 -8.40
CA LEU A 98 10.79 13.85 -7.25
C LEU A 98 11.60 13.62 -5.97
N VAL A 99 12.76 13.03 -6.10
CA VAL A 99 13.68 12.69 -5.01
C VAL A 99 15.12 12.99 -5.39
N THR A 100 15.97 13.14 -4.38
CA THR A 100 17.42 13.26 -4.57
C THR A 100 18.16 12.33 -3.62
N ARG A 101 19.39 11.98 -3.96
CA ARG A 101 20.28 11.25 -3.05
C ARG A 101 21.15 12.24 -2.31
N VAL A 102 21.23 12.10 -0.99
CA VAL A 102 22.07 12.90 -0.13
C VAL A 102 22.99 12.00 0.70
N PRO A 103 24.27 12.39 0.90
CA PRO A 103 25.15 11.65 1.82
C PRO A 103 24.56 11.61 3.23
N ASP A 104 24.72 10.48 3.92
CA ASP A 104 24.37 10.41 5.34
C ASP A 104 25.50 11.09 6.17
N ALA A 105 25.14 12.09 6.98
CA ALA A 105 26.10 12.79 7.81
C ALA A 105 26.72 11.92 8.92
N THR A 106 26.03 10.83 9.28
CA THR A 106 26.44 9.92 10.37
C THR A 106 27.18 8.68 9.86
N ASP A 107 26.94 8.28 8.63
CA ASP A 107 27.59 7.12 7.99
C ASP A 107 27.98 7.46 6.55
N ARG A 108 29.25 7.74 6.32
CA ARG A 108 29.81 8.10 5.00
C ARG A 108 29.61 7.03 3.91
N ARG A 109 29.28 5.78 4.27
CA ARG A 109 28.98 4.69 3.34
C ARG A 109 27.49 4.60 2.99
N SER A 110 26.67 5.35 3.71
CA SER A 110 25.22 5.36 3.55
C SER A 110 24.75 6.56 2.74
N VAL A 111 23.73 6.32 1.93
CA VAL A 111 23.06 7.35 1.14
C VAL A 111 21.60 7.39 1.58
N LYS A 112 21.08 8.57 1.83
CA LYS A 112 19.68 8.82 2.11
C LYS A 112 18.97 9.25 0.83
N ILE A 113 17.70 8.92 0.76
CA ILE A 113 16.76 9.40 -0.24
C ILE A 113 15.97 10.53 0.42
N ARG A 114 15.92 11.69 -0.22
CA ARG A 114 15.22 12.89 0.27
C ARG A 114 14.21 13.37 -0.77
N LEU A 115 13.06 13.88 -0.32
CA LEU A 115 12.16 14.60 -1.21
C LEU A 115 12.82 15.88 -1.73
N THR A 116 12.62 16.16 -3.02
CA THR A 116 12.88 17.51 -3.54
C THR A 116 11.71 18.45 -3.19
N PRO A 117 11.84 19.76 -3.33
CA PRO A 117 10.70 20.68 -3.23
C PRO A 117 9.57 20.34 -4.20
N HIS A 118 9.92 19.86 -5.42
CA HIS A 118 8.93 19.38 -6.39
C HIS A 118 8.25 18.12 -5.90
N GLY A 119 9.01 17.11 -5.42
CA GLY A 119 8.46 15.87 -4.86
C GLY A 119 7.52 16.12 -3.68
N LEU A 120 7.87 17.06 -2.79
CA LEU A 120 7.01 17.48 -1.68
C LEU A 120 5.69 18.10 -2.19
N THR A 121 5.76 19.00 -3.18
CA THR A 121 4.57 19.58 -3.81
C THR A 121 3.68 18.51 -4.45
N VAL A 122 4.28 17.53 -5.14
CA VAL A 122 3.53 16.44 -5.79
C VAL A 122 2.81 15.58 -4.76
N ILE A 123 3.49 15.12 -3.69
CA ILE A 123 2.85 14.28 -2.69
C ILE A 123 1.77 15.02 -1.91
N ASP A 124 1.99 16.29 -1.53
CA ASP A 124 1.01 17.08 -0.79
C ASP A 124 -0.25 17.37 -1.63
N ARG A 125 -0.12 17.41 -2.96
CA ARG A 125 -1.26 17.52 -3.89
C ARG A 125 -1.98 16.19 -4.07
N VAL A 126 -1.27 15.08 -4.26
CA VAL A 126 -1.86 13.79 -4.65
C VAL A 126 -2.43 13.04 -3.45
N LEU A 127 -1.82 13.15 -2.27
CA LEU A 127 -2.25 12.43 -1.07
C LEU A 127 -3.73 12.65 -0.69
N PRO A 128 -4.26 13.87 -0.62
CA PRO A 128 -5.69 14.07 -0.31
C PRO A 128 -6.62 13.43 -1.35
N LEU A 129 -6.23 13.46 -2.63
CA LEU A 129 -7.00 12.86 -3.71
C LEU A 129 -6.96 11.32 -3.63
N HIS A 130 -5.81 10.77 -3.25
CA HIS A 130 -5.66 9.33 -3.03
C HIS A 130 -6.53 8.84 -1.86
N LEU A 131 -6.55 9.57 -0.74
CA LEU A 131 -7.42 9.26 0.40
C LEU A 131 -8.91 9.31 0.00
N ALA A 132 -9.31 10.27 -0.83
CA ALA A 132 -10.67 10.33 -1.36
C ALA A 132 -10.98 9.14 -2.29
N ASN A 133 -10.00 8.69 -3.10
CA ASN A 133 -10.15 7.50 -3.93
C ASN A 133 -10.30 6.24 -3.06
N GLU A 134 -9.50 6.08 -2.01
CA GLU A 134 -9.64 4.95 -1.07
C GLU A 134 -10.98 4.96 -0.34
N ALA A 135 -11.46 6.14 0.09
CA ALA A 135 -12.79 6.28 0.68
C ALA A 135 -13.90 5.84 -0.29
N ARG A 136 -13.73 6.12 -1.59
CA ARG A 136 -14.65 5.65 -2.66
C ARG A 136 -14.64 4.12 -2.76
N LEU A 137 -13.49 3.46 -2.66
CA LEU A 137 -13.40 1.99 -2.68
C LEU A 137 -14.15 1.34 -1.50
N LEU A 138 -14.32 2.07 -0.41
CA LEU A 138 -15.02 1.63 0.80
C LEU A 138 -16.47 2.17 0.90
N GLN A 139 -17.01 2.79 -0.16
CA GLN A 139 -18.34 3.44 -0.10
C GLN A 139 -19.51 2.50 0.22
N GLY A 140 -19.35 1.18 -0.02
CA GLY A 140 -20.33 0.16 0.32
C GLY A 140 -20.40 -0.22 1.82
N LEU A 141 -19.51 0.34 2.66
CA LEU A 141 -19.45 0.04 4.09
C LEU A 141 -19.86 1.25 4.94
N ALA A 142 -20.67 1.02 5.96
CA ALA A 142 -20.91 2.01 7.01
C ALA A 142 -19.60 2.30 7.79
N PRO A 143 -19.45 3.49 8.41
CA PRO A 143 -18.24 3.83 9.16
C PRO A 143 -17.83 2.80 10.21
N GLU A 144 -18.82 2.25 10.94
CA GLU A 144 -18.60 1.24 11.98
C GLU A 144 -18.09 -0.07 11.39
N ASP A 145 -18.57 -0.45 10.18
CA ASP A 145 -18.14 -1.67 9.49
C ASP A 145 -16.73 -1.50 8.93
N ARG A 146 -16.35 -0.29 8.47
CA ARG A 146 -14.97 0.01 8.06
C ARG A 146 -14.00 -0.17 9.24
N GLN A 147 -14.37 0.34 10.42
CA GLN A 147 -13.54 0.20 11.62
C GLN A 147 -13.42 -1.26 12.05
N ARG A 148 -14.52 -2.03 12.05
CA ARG A 148 -14.50 -3.46 12.36
C ARG A 148 -13.63 -4.26 11.40
N LEU A 149 -13.77 -3.99 10.10
CA LEU A 149 -12.95 -4.62 9.06
C LEU A 149 -11.46 -4.31 9.27
N ALA A 150 -11.10 -3.05 9.49
CA ALA A 150 -9.72 -2.65 9.74
C ALA A 150 -9.13 -3.37 10.96
N THR A 151 -9.86 -3.44 12.07
CA THR A 151 -9.44 -4.15 13.29
C THR A 151 -9.25 -5.65 13.03
N THR A 152 -10.17 -6.28 12.30
CA THR A 152 -10.09 -7.71 11.98
C THR A 152 -8.89 -8.02 11.07
N LEU A 153 -8.66 -7.19 10.06
CA LEU A 153 -7.49 -7.34 9.16
C LEU A 153 -6.18 -7.12 9.92
N ALA A 154 -6.11 -6.15 10.84
CA ALA A 154 -4.94 -5.93 11.69
C ALA A 154 -4.61 -7.17 12.52
N ALA A 155 -5.60 -7.78 13.17
CA ALA A 155 -5.38 -9.01 13.95
C ALA A 155 -4.87 -10.18 13.09
N VAL A 156 -5.34 -10.30 11.84
CA VAL A 156 -4.83 -11.29 10.90
C VAL A 156 -3.37 -11.00 10.52
N LEU A 157 -3.03 -9.74 10.19
CA LEU A 157 -1.66 -9.33 9.88
C LEU A 157 -0.70 -9.60 11.04
N GLU A 158 -1.08 -9.24 12.27
CA GLU A 158 -0.31 -9.52 13.48
C GLU A 158 -0.06 -11.02 13.69
N SER A 159 -1.05 -11.87 13.42
CA SER A 159 -0.92 -13.34 13.52
C SER A 159 0.09 -13.92 12.52
N HIS A 160 0.35 -13.20 11.43
CA HIS A 160 1.38 -13.51 10.43
C HIS A 160 2.73 -12.82 10.69
N GLY A 161 2.89 -12.15 11.84
CA GLY A 161 4.13 -11.50 12.24
C GLY A 161 4.35 -10.11 11.63
N ASP A 162 3.34 -9.54 10.96
CA ASP A 162 3.37 -8.16 10.50
C ASP A 162 3.11 -7.22 11.68
N THR A 163 4.19 -6.86 12.35
CA THR A 163 4.17 -5.97 13.53
C THR A 163 5.01 -4.72 13.26
N PRO A 164 4.69 -3.58 13.91
CA PRO A 164 5.48 -2.37 13.76
C PRO A 164 6.95 -2.61 14.01
N ALA A 165 7.81 -2.12 13.11
CA ALA A 165 9.27 -2.18 13.31
C ALA A 165 9.64 -1.39 14.58
N ARG A 166 10.17 -2.10 15.59
CA ARG A 166 10.76 -1.47 16.80
C ARG A 166 12.07 -0.79 16.48
#